data_77a6ad5dc46dbdf8bbb6da0a1286ef86
#
_entry.id   77a6ad5dc46dbdf8bbb6da0a1286ef86
#
_cell.length_a   1.000
_cell.length_b   1.000
_cell.length_c   1.000
_cell.angle_alpha   90.00
_cell.angle_beta   90.00
_cell.angle_gamma   90.00
#
_symmetry.space_group_name_H-M   'P 1'
#
loop_
_entity.id
_entity.type
_entity.pdbx_description
1 polymer ?
#
loop_
_entity_poly.entity_id
_entity_poly.type
_entity_poly.pdbx_seq_one_letter_code
_entity_poly.pdbx_strand_id
1 'polypeptide(L)'
;MNPIAQPLVQHGPVAPSVLSDSLQVEGLSKHFKGTEKSVFRDVSFSINEGQSVALIGANGAGKSTLLRCCVRLIEPDSGKVSLSGEDLSSKSGRALKKARNRVGFVFQKHCLVPRLSALTNVLHGNLAHCSGPRNWAQSFARQEDRQRALDCLEQVGLADFAYQRCDQLSGGQSQRVAIARALMQEPRILFADEPTASLDPQSGELVMDLFGRLSRSRNLTVFFVSHHVEHALHYADRILGLRSSELQLDSASHSESAASLREFYA
;
A
#
# COMPACT_ATOMS: atom_id res chain seq x y z
N MET A 1 -55.88 -20.67 -13.54
CA MET A 1 -55.06 -20.40 -12.36
C MET A 1 -53.90 -19.51 -12.77
N ASN A 2 -54.00 -18.22 -12.49
CA ASN A 2 -52.97 -17.22 -12.81
C ASN A 2 -51.89 -17.24 -11.73
N PRO A 3 -50.58 -17.21 -12.07
CA PRO A 3 -49.52 -17.03 -11.07
C PRO A 3 -49.45 -15.55 -10.68
N ILE A 4 -49.50 -15.33 -9.37
CA ILE A 4 -49.40 -14.03 -8.72
C ILE A 4 -47.98 -13.49 -8.91
N ALA A 5 -47.88 -12.33 -9.56
CA ALA A 5 -46.64 -11.57 -9.69
C ALA A 5 -46.24 -11.00 -8.32
N GLN A 6 -45.04 -11.34 -7.87
CA GLN A 6 -44.41 -10.71 -6.70
C GLN A 6 -44.01 -9.28 -7.01
N PRO A 7 -44.22 -8.31 -6.10
CA PRO A 7 -43.79 -6.93 -6.33
C PRO A 7 -42.29 -6.80 -6.27
N LEU A 8 -41.69 -6.11 -7.27
CA LEU A 8 -40.29 -5.68 -7.31
C LEU A 8 -40.01 -4.77 -6.10
N VAL A 9 -39.10 -5.20 -5.25
CA VAL A 9 -38.57 -4.37 -4.17
C VAL A 9 -37.76 -3.25 -4.83
N GLN A 10 -38.29 -2.04 -4.80
CA GLN A 10 -37.59 -0.83 -5.19
C GLN A 10 -36.51 -0.55 -4.13
N HIS A 11 -35.24 -0.78 -4.46
CA HIS A 11 -34.15 -0.25 -3.67
C HIS A 11 -34.15 1.28 -3.82
N GLY A 12 -34.55 1.97 -2.76
CA GLY A 12 -34.44 3.42 -2.67
C GLY A 12 -32.97 3.85 -2.80
N PRO A 13 -32.69 5.13 -3.16
CA PRO A 13 -31.34 5.64 -3.33
C PRO A 13 -30.56 5.44 -2.03
N VAL A 14 -29.47 4.68 -2.10
CA VAL A 14 -28.50 4.57 -1.01
C VAL A 14 -27.97 5.99 -0.77
N ALA A 15 -28.23 6.53 0.42
CA ALA A 15 -27.65 7.82 0.82
C ALA A 15 -26.12 7.77 0.61
N PRO A 16 -25.49 8.86 0.11
CA PRO A 16 -24.04 8.87 -0.06
C PRO A 16 -23.43 8.64 1.33
N SER A 17 -22.78 7.47 1.50
CA SER A 17 -21.94 7.22 2.65
C SER A 17 -20.90 8.33 2.67
N VAL A 18 -20.81 9.08 3.77
CA VAL A 18 -19.70 10.01 4.00
C VAL A 18 -18.44 9.16 3.93
N LEU A 19 -17.73 9.23 2.80
CA LEU A 19 -16.49 8.50 2.60
C LEU A 19 -15.53 9.02 3.66
N SER A 20 -15.12 8.16 4.58
CA SER A 20 -14.14 8.52 5.60
C SER A 20 -12.76 8.48 4.96
N ASP A 21 -11.95 9.50 5.21
CA ASP A 21 -10.56 9.53 4.75
C ASP A 21 -9.75 8.44 5.43
N SER A 22 -9.16 7.57 4.62
CA SER A 22 -8.19 6.57 5.10
C SER A 22 -6.83 7.21 5.39
N LEU A 23 -6.45 8.21 4.58
CA LEU A 23 -5.24 9.02 4.73
C LEU A 23 -5.58 10.49 4.46
N GLN A 24 -5.14 11.39 5.32
CA GLN A 24 -5.17 12.83 5.12
C GLN A 24 -3.78 13.41 5.34
N VAL A 25 -3.31 14.21 4.40
CA VAL A 25 -2.01 14.88 4.40
C VAL A 25 -2.24 16.37 4.22
N GLU A 26 -1.70 17.20 5.11
CA GLU A 26 -1.88 18.65 5.12
C GLU A 26 -0.54 19.36 5.24
N GLY A 27 -0.17 20.14 4.24
CA GLY A 27 1.01 21.03 4.25
C GLY A 27 2.32 20.29 4.47
N LEU A 28 2.43 19.04 4.03
CA LEU A 28 3.58 18.18 4.32
C LEU A 28 4.82 18.66 3.55
N SER A 29 5.93 18.87 4.26
CA SER A 29 7.19 19.31 3.66
C SER A 29 8.36 18.48 4.18
N LYS A 30 9.36 18.27 3.31
CA LYS A 30 10.60 17.56 3.65
C LYS A 30 11.81 18.15 2.96
N HIS A 31 12.83 18.39 3.76
CA HIS A 31 14.16 18.81 3.34
C HIS A 31 15.23 17.95 4.03
N PHE A 32 16.25 17.51 3.32
CA PHE A 32 17.39 16.82 3.94
C PHE A 32 18.54 17.80 4.17
N LYS A 33 19.15 17.72 5.35
CA LYS A 33 20.34 18.53 5.68
C LYS A 33 21.45 18.29 4.65
N GLY A 34 22.03 19.38 4.13
CA GLY A 34 23.10 19.30 3.13
C GLY A 34 22.62 19.27 1.68
N THR A 35 21.33 19.37 1.42
CA THR A 35 20.79 19.57 0.07
C THR A 35 20.29 21.01 -0.08
N GLU A 36 20.49 21.63 -1.25
CA GLU A 36 19.97 22.98 -1.51
C GLU A 36 18.47 23.02 -1.73
N LYS A 37 17.89 21.91 -2.21
CA LYS A 37 16.48 21.83 -2.57
C LYS A 37 15.68 20.97 -1.60
N SER A 38 14.45 21.41 -1.30
CA SER A 38 13.46 20.57 -0.62
C SER A 38 13.10 19.38 -1.47
N VAL A 39 12.88 18.22 -0.85
CA VAL A 39 12.39 17.02 -1.54
C VAL A 39 10.96 17.25 -2.02
N PHE A 40 10.13 17.82 -1.14
CA PHE A 40 8.79 18.31 -1.48
C PHE A 40 8.37 19.39 -0.48
N ARG A 41 7.42 20.25 -0.89
CA ARG A 41 6.92 21.39 -0.11
C ARG A 41 5.42 21.48 -0.19
N ASP A 42 4.79 21.75 0.94
CA ASP A 42 3.36 22.08 1.08
C ASP A 42 2.42 21.10 0.37
N VAL A 43 2.73 19.80 0.48
CA VAL A 43 1.94 18.75 -0.18
C VAL A 43 0.71 18.44 0.66
N SER A 44 -0.46 18.57 0.04
CA SER A 44 -1.76 18.31 0.68
C SER A 44 -2.63 17.44 -0.24
N PHE A 45 -3.18 16.36 0.29
CA PHE A 45 -4.16 15.49 -0.37
C PHE A 45 -4.85 14.59 0.64
N SER A 46 -5.96 13.98 0.25
CA SER A 46 -6.61 12.90 1.03
C SER A 46 -6.84 11.67 0.16
N ILE A 47 -6.95 10.50 0.78
CA ILE A 47 -7.29 9.23 0.12
C ILE A 47 -8.46 8.62 0.88
N ASN A 48 -9.54 8.31 0.17
CA ASN A 48 -10.74 7.70 0.74
C ASN A 48 -10.54 6.20 1.03
N GLU A 49 -11.32 5.65 1.93
CA GLU A 49 -11.33 4.21 2.19
C GLU A 49 -11.68 3.42 0.91
N GLY A 50 -10.93 2.35 0.66
CA GLY A 50 -11.10 1.50 -0.52
C GLY A 50 -10.58 2.07 -1.83
N GLN A 51 -10.10 3.33 -1.84
CA GLN A 51 -9.57 3.97 -3.05
C GLN A 51 -8.17 3.44 -3.38
N SER A 52 -7.90 3.21 -4.66
CA SER A 52 -6.56 2.93 -5.20
C SER A 52 -5.98 4.20 -5.80
N VAL A 53 -4.83 4.65 -5.31
CA VAL A 53 -4.18 5.90 -5.73
C VAL A 53 -2.76 5.62 -6.20
N ALA A 54 -2.42 6.10 -7.39
CA ALA A 54 -1.06 6.06 -7.93
C ALA A 54 -0.35 7.39 -7.67
N LEU A 55 0.91 7.33 -7.23
CA LEU A 55 1.80 8.48 -7.16
C LEU A 55 2.84 8.37 -8.28
N ILE A 56 2.84 9.34 -9.19
CA ILE A 56 3.74 9.41 -10.33
C ILE A 56 4.68 10.62 -10.25
N GLY A 57 5.69 10.64 -11.12
CA GLY A 57 6.66 11.73 -11.25
C GLY A 57 8.05 11.21 -11.62
N ALA A 58 8.93 12.10 -12.03
CA ALA A 58 10.30 11.78 -12.45
C ALA A 58 11.11 11.05 -11.36
N ASN A 59 12.21 10.38 -11.77
CA ASN A 59 13.14 9.79 -10.82
C ASN A 59 13.76 10.89 -9.95
N GLY A 60 13.82 10.64 -8.64
CA GLY A 60 14.32 11.63 -7.68
C GLY A 60 13.32 12.72 -7.28
N ALA A 61 12.09 12.73 -7.81
CA ALA A 61 11.06 13.72 -7.44
C ALA A 61 10.60 13.67 -5.97
N GLY A 62 11.02 12.65 -5.19
CA GLY A 62 10.67 12.54 -3.78
C GLY A 62 9.50 11.60 -3.46
N LYS A 63 8.98 10.85 -4.43
CA LYS A 63 7.83 9.95 -4.27
C LYS A 63 7.96 8.96 -3.11
N SER A 64 9.05 8.20 -3.08
CA SER A 64 9.33 7.23 -2.00
C SER A 64 9.48 7.91 -0.64
N THR A 65 10.05 9.13 -0.62
CA THR A 65 10.16 9.94 0.60
C THR A 65 8.79 10.39 1.08
N LEU A 66 7.91 10.83 0.16
CA LEU A 66 6.54 11.22 0.48
C LEU A 66 5.75 10.04 1.07
N LEU A 67 5.78 8.86 0.42
CA LEU A 67 5.15 7.66 0.97
C LEU A 67 5.61 7.34 2.39
N ARG A 68 6.92 7.41 2.63
CA ARG A 68 7.51 7.13 3.95
C ARG A 68 7.18 8.20 4.99
N CYS A 69 7.03 9.46 4.57
CA CYS A 69 6.57 10.55 5.45
C CYS A 69 5.09 10.37 5.82
N CYS A 70 4.23 9.92 4.90
CA CYS A 70 2.81 9.63 5.17
C CYS A 70 2.59 8.61 6.32
N VAL A 71 3.56 7.75 6.55
CA VAL A 71 3.53 6.80 7.68
C VAL A 71 4.57 7.12 8.75
N ARG A 72 5.23 8.28 8.65
CA ARG A 72 6.32 8.74 9.54
C ARG A 72 7.45 7.71 9.72
N LEU A 73 7.74 6.90 8.69
CA LEU A 73 9.01 6.15 8.62
C LEU A 73 10.18 7.11 8.38
N ILE A 74 9.93 8.22 7.70
CA ILE A 74 10.79 9.41 7.64
C ILE A 74 10.00 10.53 8.31
N GLU A 75 10.64 11.25 9.23
CA GLU A 75 10.00 12.39 9.90
C GLU A 75 9.89 13.56 8.92
N PRO A 76 8.68 14.10 8.65
CA PRO A 76 8.54 15.33 7.90
C PRO A 76 9.05 16.52 8.72
N ASP A 77 9.41 17.63 8.05
CA ASP A 77 9.86 18.84 8.73
C ASP A 77 8.69 19.73 9.14
N SER A 78 7.57 19.67 8.40
CA SER A 78 6.32 20.35 8.73
C SER A 78 5.12 19.63 8.13
N GLY A 79 3.92 20.08 8.52
CA GLY A 79 2.64 19.50 8.06
C GLY A 79 2.09 18.46 9.02
N LYS A 80 0.93 17.91 8.64
CA LYS A 80 0.20 16.90 9.43
C LYS A 80 -0.15 15.70 8.58
N VAL A 81 -0.19 14.54 9.23
CA VAL A 81 -0.66 13.30 8.63
C VAL A 81 -1.65 12.64 9.57
N SER A 82 -2.84 12.32 9.07
CA SER A 82 -3.86 11.54 9.79
C SER A 82 -4.15 10.24 9.04
N LEU A 83 -4.20 9.14 9.77
CA LEU A 83 -4.58 7.81 9.27
C LEU A 83 -5.89 7.38 9.93
N SER A 84 -6.93 7.14 9.12
CA SER A 84 -8.28 6.78 9.60
C SER A 84 -8.76 7.71 10.74
N GLY A 85 -8.57 9.02 10.58
CA GLY A 85 -8.93 10.05 11.56
C GLY A 85 -7.98 10.18 12.75
N GLU A 86 -6.93 9.38 12.84
CA GLU A 86 -5.95 9.43 13.93
C GLU A 86 -4.72 10.23 13.51
N ASP A 87 -4.50 11.41 14.13
CA ASP A 87 -3.33 12.25 13.86
C ASP A 87 -2.03 11.54 14.28
N LEU A 88 -1.16 11.27 13.29
CA LEU A 88 0.16 10.69 13.53
C LEU A 88 1.18 11.73 13.99
N SER A 89 0.99 13.01 13.63
CA SER A 89 1.99 14.06 13.85
C SER A 89 2.23 14.33 15.33
N SER A 90 1.20 14.15 16.15
CA SER A 90 1.25 14.31 17.62
C SER A 90 1.78 13.08 18.37
N LYS A 91 1.99 11.92 17.69
CA LYS A 91 2.34 10.66 18.34
C LYS A 91 3.83 10.41 18.31
N SER A 92 4.32 9.65 19.31
CA SER A 92 5.70 9.17 19.38
C SER A 92 5.77 7.78 20.02
N GLY A 93 6.91 7.13 19.88
CA GLY A 93 7.20 5.86 20.54
C GLY A 93 6.13 4.78 20.34
N ARG A 94 5.58 4.26 21.43
CA ARG A 94 4.57 3.17 21.43
C ARG A 94 3.25 3.60 20.78
N ALA A 95 2.82 4.86 20.96
CA ALA A 95 1.58 5.37 20.38
C ALA A 95 1.67 5.42 18.85
N LEU A 96 2.78 5.90 18.30
CA LEU A 96 3.03 5.91 16.86
C LEU A 96 3.13 4.48 16.29
N LYS A 97 3.81 3.56 16.99
CA LYS A 97 3.86 2.15 16.60
C LYS A 97 2.45 1.55 16.53
N LYS A 98 1.60 1.81 17.53
CA LYS A 98 0.21 1.33 17.55
C LYS A 98 -0.62 1.88 16.39
N ALA A 99 -0.50 3.17 16.08
CA ALA A 99 -1.20 3.80 14.96
C ALA A 99 -0.82 3.17 13.61
N ARG A 100 0.45 2.75 13.45
CA ARG A 100 0.94 2.04 12.25
C ARG A 100 0.51 0.58 12.13
N ASN A 101 -0.04 -0.03 13.17
CA ASN A 101 -0.44 -1.45 13.13
C ASN A 101 -1.50 -1.77 12.07
N ARG A 102 -2.21 -0.76 11.57
CA ARG A 102 -3.21 -0.88 10.50
C ARG A 102 -2.68 -0.47 9.13
N VAL A 103 -1.36 -0.32 9.00
CA VAL A 103 -0.69 0.07 7.77
C VAL A 103 0.14 -1.10 7.27
N GLY A 104 -0.12 -1.56 6.04
CA GLY A 104 0.79 -2.42 5.32
C GLY A 104 1.80 -1.56 4.54
N PHE A 105 3.06 -1.97 4.49
CA PHE A 105 4.08 -1.30 3.68
C PHE A 105 4.89 -2.32 2.89
N VAL A 106 4.88 -2.18 1.56
CA VAL A 106 5.65 -2.97 0.62
C VAL A 106 6.78 -2.10 0.08
N PHE A 107 8.02 -2.45 0.40
CA PHE A 107 9.21 -1.71 -0.01
C PHE A 107 9.68 -2.16 -1.40
N GLN A 108 10.34 -1.28 -2.13
CA GLN A 108 10.97 -1.56 -3.42
C GLN A 108 11.95 -2.75 -3.33
N LYS A 109 12.80 -2.80 -2.30
CA LYS A 109 13.53 -4.01 -1.93
C LYS A 109 12.64 -4.84 -1.01
N HIS A 110 12.42 -6.10 -1.33
CA HIS A 110 11.45 -6.97 -0.62
C HIS A 110 11.67 -7.03 0.90
N CYS A 111 12.89 -6.74 1.38
CA CYS A 111 13.26 -6.74 2.80
C CYS A 111 12.86 -8.05 3.51
N LEU A 112 12.94 -9.18 2.80
CA LEU A 112 12.75 -10.50 3.36
C LEU A 112 14.03 -10.98 4.03
N VAL A 113 13.89 -11.87 5.02
CA VAL A 113 15.03 -12.58 5.60
C VAL A 113 15.34 -13.78 4.70
N PRO A 114 16.44 -13.79 3.92
CA PRO A 114 16.64 -14.73 2.82
C PRO A 114 16.65 -16.19 3.24
N ARG A 115 17.28 -16.48 4.39
CA ARG A 115 17.45 -17.85 4.90
C ARG A 115 16.23 -18.43 5.62
N LEU A 116 15.18 -17.62 5.83
CA LEU A 116 13.93 -18.08 6.43
C LEU A 116 12.93 -18.46 5.35
N SER A 117 11.98 -19.34 5.69
CA SER A 117 10.87 -19.73 4.82
C SER A 117 9.95 -18.54 4.52
N ALA A 118 9.17 -18.65 3.43
CA ALA A 118 8.13 -17.70 3.11
C ALA A 118 7.13 -17.55 4.27
N LEU A 119 6.69 -18.67 4.85
CA LEU A 119 5.79 -18.68 6.01
C LEU A 119 6.36 -17.89 7.21
N THR A 120 7.64 -18.09 7.53
CA THR A 120 8.28 -17.36 8.64
C THR A 120 8.37 -15.87 8.33
N ASN A 121 8.71 -15.49 7.10
CA ASN A 121 8.72 -14.09 6.69
C ASN A 121 7.33 -13.44 6.79
N VAL A 122 6.25 -14.15 6.43
CA VAL A 122 4.89 -13.66 6.58
C VAL A 122 4.50 -13.51 8.05
N LEU A 123 4.84 -14.49 8.90
CA LEU A 123 4.63 -14.41 10.36
C LEU A 123 5.27 -13.16 10.99
N HIS A 124 6.41 -12.69 10.46
CA HIS A 124 7.03 -11.45 10.91
C HIS A 124 6.13 -10.21 10.72
N GLY A 125 5.17 -10.24 9.81
CA GLY A 125 4.14 -9.20 9.67
C GLY A 125 3.33 -9.00 10.94
N ASN A 126 3.13 -10.04 11.75
CA ASN A 126 2.37 -9.99 12.99
C ASN A 126 3.19 -9.62 14.25
N LEU A 127 4.49 -9.31 14.11
CA LEU A 127 5.35 -9.00 15.28
C LEU A 127 4.90 -7.76 16.06
N ALA A 128 4.19 -6.84 15.39
CA ALA A 128 3.65 -5.64 16.05
C ALA A 128 2.49 -5.95 17.02
N HIS A 129 1.77 -7.05 16.80
CA HIS A 129 0.59 -7.48 17.57
C HIS A 129 0.93 -8.55 18.62
N CYS A 130 2.13 -9.13 18.56
CA CYS A 130 2.55 -10.18 19.48
C CYS A 130 3.46 -9.66 20.58
N SER A 131 3.25 -10.18 21.80
CA SER A 131 4.17 -9.99 22.91
C SER A 131 5.18 -11.14 22.93
N GLY A 132 6.49 -10.82 22.88
CA GLY A 132 7.57 -11.82 22.95
C GLY A 132 7.97 -12.43 21.60
N PRO A 133 8.87 -13.45 21.61
CA PRO A 133 9.52 -13.97 20.39
C PRO A 133 8.70 -14.99 19.59
N ARG A 134 7.41 -15.18 19.89
CA ARG A 134 6.59 -16.27 19.36
C ARG A 134 6.55 -16.32 17.81
N ASN A 135 6.47 -15.16 17.15
CA ASN A 135 6.41 -15.11 15.68
C ASN A 135 7.78 -14.92 15.02
N TRP A 136 8.88 -15.09 15.75
CA TRP A 136 10.24 -15.05 15.18
C TRP A 136 10.55 -16.31 14.36
N ALA A 137 9.95 -17.44 14.72
CA ALA A 137 10.06 -18.68 13.97
C ALA A 137 8.71 -19.42 13.95
N GLN A 138 8.42 -20.10 12.85
CA GLN A 138 7.17 -20.84 12.65
C GLN A 138 6.92 -21.91 13.73
N SER A 139 8.00 -22.50 14.32
CA SER A 139 7.89 -23.53 15.36
C SER A 139 7.35 -22.99 16.69
N PHE A 140 7.52 -21.70 16.98
CA PHE A 140 7.02 -21.05 18.19
C PHE A 140 5.71 -20.30 17.99
N ALA A 141 5.29 -20.09 16.72
CA ALA A 141 4.06 -19.41 16.40
C ALA A 141 2.84 -20.24 16.82
N ARG A 142 1.77 -19.56 17.26
CA ARG A 142 0.48 -20.20 17.52
C ARG A 142 -0.06 -20.81 16.25
N GLN A 143 -0.88 -21.86 16.38
CA GLN A 143 -1.52 -22.50 15.23
C GLN A 143 -2.37 -21.50 14.44
N GLU A 144 -3.11 -20.63 15.11
CA GLU A 144 -3.91 -19.57 14.51
C GLU A 144 -3.07 -18.60 13.66
N ASP A 145 -1.91 -18.13 14.20
CA ASP A 145 -1.01 -17.24 13.48
C ASP A 145 -0.40 -17.92 12.24
N ARG A 146 -0.06 -19.23 12.37
CA ARG A 146 0.44 -20.01 11.23
C ARG A 146 -0.63 -20.17 10.15
N GLN A 147 -1.87 -20.46 10.55
CA GLN A 147 -2.96 -20.58 9.58
C GLN A 147 -3.20 -19.25 8.86
N ARG A 148 -3.30 -18.13 9.58
CA ARG A 148 -3.41 -16.79 8.98
C ARG A 148 -2.27 -16.47 8.02
N ALA A 149 -1.05 -16.87 8.35
CA ALA A 149 0.10 -16.66 7.46
C ALA A 149 0.01 -17.54 6.20
N LEU A 150 -0.49 -18.77 6.30
CA LEU A 150 -0.79 -19.62 5.15
C LEU A 150 -1.91 -19.02 4.29
N ASP A 151 -2.97 -18.54 4.90
CA ASP A 151 -4.08 -17.87 4.18
C ASP A 151 -3.58 -16.60 3.44
N CYS A 152 -2.63 -15.86 4.02
CA CYS A 152 -1.99 -14.73 3.33
C CYS A 152 -1.14 -15.20 2.14
N LEU A 153 -0.42 -16.32 2.25
CA LEU A 153 0.35 -16.91 1.15
C LEU A 153 -0.57 -17.45 0.05
N GLU A 154 -1.69 -18.06 0.39
CA GLU A 154 -2.70 -18.52 -0.57
C GLU A 154 -3.27 -17.35 -1.37
N GLN A 155 -3.61 -16.23 -0.73
CA GLN A 155 -4.12 -15.02 -1.38
C GLN A 155 -3.17 -14.44 -2.43
N VAL A 156 -1.86 -14.61 -2.24
CA VAL A 156 -0.84 -14.19 -3.21
C VAL A 156 -0.42 -15.31 -4.17
N GLY A 157 -1.09 -16.48 -4.10
CA GLY A 157 -0.82 -17.64 -4.96
C GLY A 157 0.52 -18.32 -4.67
N LEU A 158 0.91 -18.41 -3.40
CA LEU A 158 2.18 -18.99 -2.95
C LEU A 158 2.01 -20.02 -1.83
N ALA A 159 0.85 -20.65 -1.70
CA ALA A 159 0.60 -21.69 -0.68
C ALA A 159 1.62 -22.84 -0.76
N ASP A 160 1.91 -23.34 -1.97
CA ASP A 160 2.85 -24.44 -2.22
C ASP A 160 4.31 -24.08 -1.88
N PHE A 161 4.63 -22.79 -1.81
CA PHE A 161 5.96 -22.25 -1.51
C PHE A 161 6.13 -21.87 -0.04
N ALA A 162 5.14 -22.13 0.83
CA ALA A 162 5.12 -21.68 2.22
C ALA A 162 6.40 -22.06 3.00
N TYR A 163 6.91 -23.25 2.78
CA TYR A 163 8.09 -23.77 3.50
C TYR A 163 9.40 -23.54 2.76
N GLN A 164 9.35 -23.01 1.52
CA GLN A 164 10.54 -22.70 0.75
C GLN A 164 11.25 -21.47 1.31
N ARG A 165 12.60 -21.50 1.31
CA ARG A 165 13.42 -20.36 1.74
C ARG A 165 13.31 -19.22 0.73
N CYS A 166 13.29 -17.98 1.23
CA CYS A 166 13.10 -16.82 0.37
C CYS A 166 14.28 -16.56 -0.60
N ASP A 167 15.50 -17.03 -0.28
CA ASP A 167 16.65 -16.97 -1.20
C ASP A 167 16.55 -17.93 -2.41
N GLN A 168 15.58 -18.82 -2.42
CA GLN A 168 15.30 -19.76 -3.51
C GLN A 168 14.09 -19.36 -4.36
N LEU A 169 13.44 -18.26 -4.02
CA LEU A 169 12.26 -17.73 -4.72
C LEU A 169 12.69 -16.81 -5.87
N SER A 170 11.88 -16.78 -6.93
CA SER A 170 12.03 -15.76 -7.98
C SER A 170 11.77 -14.35 -7.44
N GLY A 171 12.16 -13.32 -8.18
CA GLY A 171 11.89 -11.92 -7.80
C GLY A 171 10.38 -11.65 -7.59
N GLY A 172 9.54 -12.10 -8.52
CA GLY A 172 8.08 -11.95 -8.41
C GLY A 172 7.48 -12.76 -7.26
N GLN A 173 8.01 -13.96 -6.96
CA GLN A 173 7.59 -14.73 -5.80
C GLN A 173 7.98 -14.02 -4.50
N SER A 174 9.21 -13.51 -4.41
CA SER A 174 9.70 -12.75 -3.25
C SER A 174 8.86 -11.49 -3.01
N GLN A 175 8.48 -10.77 -4.08
CA GLN A 175 7.60 -9.61 -3.98
C GLN A 175 6.22 -10.01 -3.43
N ARG A 176 5.64 -11.10 -3.91
CA ARG A 176 4.35 -11.60 -3.42
C ARG A 176 4.44 -12.05 -1.95
N VAL A 177 5.55 -12.64 -1.50
CA VAL A 177 5.79 -12.92 -0.06
C VAL A 177 5.84 -11.62 0.75
N ALA A 178 6.47 -10.54 0.23
CA ALA A 178 6.49 -9.25 0.91
C ALA A 178 5.09 -8.63 1.03
N ILE A 179 4.24 -8.81 0.02
CA ILE A 179 2.82 -8.43 0.06
C ILE A 179 2.08 -9.26 1.10
N ALA A 180 2.22 -10.59 1.10
CA ALA A 180 1.61 -11.47 2.10
C ALA A 180 2.01 -11.09 3.53
N ARG A 181 3.28 -10.72 3.75
CA ARG A 181 3.76 -10.20 5.03
C ARG A 181 3.06 -8.89 5.43
N ALA A 182 2.82 -7.99 4.49
CA ALA A 182 2.07 -6.76 4.75
C ALA A 182 0.60 -7.05 5.07
N LEU A 183 -0.03 -8.01 4.38
CA LEU A 183 -1.41 -8.45 4.62
C LEU A 183 -1.60 -9.11 6.00
N MET A 184 -0.57 -9.76 6.54
CA MET A 184 -0.60 -10.39 7.87
C MET A 184 -0.87 -9.38 9.00
N GLN A 185 -0.66 -8.08 8.77
CA GLN A 185 -1.01 -7.01 9.70
C GLN A 185 -2.49 -6.63 9.65
N GLU A 186 -3.30 -7.23 8.75
CA GLU A 186 -4.70 -6.84 8.48
C GLU A 186 -4.84 -5.33 8.24
N PRO A 187 -4.08 -4.78 7.26
CA PRO A 187 -4.02 -3.36 7.05
C PRO A 187 -5.35 -2.82 6.50
N ARG A 188 -5.68 -1.57 6.85
CA ARG A 188 -6.74 -0.80 6.18
C ARG A 188 -6.22 -0.06 4.95
N ILE A 189 -4.94 0.31 4.99
CA ILE A 189 -4.24 0.96 3.88
C ILE A 189 -2.91 0.25 3.62
N LEU A 190 -2.63 0.00 2.35
CA LEU A 190 -1.40 -0.60 1.86
C LEU A 190 -0.60 0.43 1.05
N PHE A 191 0.59 0.74 1.51
CA PHE A 191 1.56 1.54 0.79
C PHE A 191 2.50 0.64 0.00
N ALA A 192 2.75 0.94 -1.26
CA ALA A 192 3.67 0.19 -2.10
C ALA A 192 4.65 1.13 -2.83
N ASP A 193 5.91 1.04 -2.44
CA ASP A 193 7.00 1.85 -2.97
C ASP A 193 7.64 1.12 -4.15
N GLU A 194 7.24 1.46 -5.38
CA GLU A 194 7.71 0.86 -6.63
C GLU A 194 7.63 -0.68 -6.65
N PRO A 195 6.46 -1.28 -6.45
CA PRO A 195 6.34 -2.72 -6.20
C PRO A 195 6.75 -3.61 -7.38
N THR A 196 6.96 -3.04 -8.57
CA THR A 196 7.31 -3.77 -9.81
C THR A 196 8.69 -3.43 -10.37
N ALA A 197 9.45 -2.50 -9.76
CA ALA A 197 10.66 -1.94 -10.34
C ALA A 197 11.80 -2.96 -10.59
N SER A 198 11.82 -4.07 -9.86
CA SER A 198 12.87 -5.10 -9.98
C SER A 198 12.36 -6.39 -10.62
N LEU A 199 11.19 -6.37 -11.24
CA LEU A 199 10.52 -7.54 -11.80
C LEU A 199 10.57 -7.50 -13.33
N ASP A 200 10.53 -8.69 -13.93
CA ASP A 200 10.21 -8.82 -15.35
C ASP A 200 8.76 -8.35 -15.60
N PRO A 201 8.42 -7.95 -16.85
CA PRO A 201 7.11 -7.39 -17.15
C PRO A 201 5.94 -8.30 -16.75
N GLN A 202 6.05 -9.61 -16.97
CA GLN A 202 4.98 -10.56 -16.65
C GLN A 202 4.76 -10.67 -15.14
N SER A 203 5.84 -10.77 -14.36
CA SER A 203 5.79 -10.78 -12.89
C SER A 203 5.27 -9.45 -12.34
N GLY A 204 5.60 -8.34 -12.99
CA GLY A 204 5.09 -7.00 -12.64
C GLY A 204 3.57 -6.90 -12.78
N GLU A 205 3.02 -7.35 -13.92
CA GLU A 205 1.57 -7.38 -14.15
C GLU A 205 0.85 -8.26 -13.10
N LEU A 206 1.38 -9.45 -12.80
CA LEU A 206 0.81 -10.33 -11.77
C LEU A 206 0.74 -9.67 -10.38
N VAL A 207 1.74 -8.84 -10.04
CA VAL A 207 1.75 -8.08 -8.79
C VAL A 207 0.71 -6.96 -8.81
N MET A 208 0.58 -6.24 -9.92
CA MET A 208 -0.42 -5.17 -10.04
C MET A 208 -1.85 -5.72 -10.07
N ASP A 209 -2.10 -6.82 -10.76
CA ASP A 209 -3.37 -7.55 -10.72
C ASP A 209 -3.73 -7.98 -9.30
N LEU A 210 -2.74 -8.44 -8.53
CA LEU A 210 -2.94 -8.79 -7.12
C LEU A 210 -3.41 -7.57 -6.31
N PHE A 211 -2.78 -6.39 -6.47
CA PHE A 211 -3.24 -5.17 -5.80
C PHE A 211 -4.67 -4.80 -6.19
N GLY A 212 -5.02 -4.86 -7.48
CA GLY A 212 -6.37 -4.62 -7.95
C GLY A 212 -7.41 -5.59 -7.36
N ARG A 213 -7.06 -6.88 -7.24
CA ARG A 213 -7.94 -7.86 -6.57
C ARG A 213 -8.10 -7.57 -5.09
N LEU A 214 -7.01 -7.28 -4.37
CA LEU A 214 -7.04 -7.01 -2.92
C LEU A 214 -7.84 -5.73 -2.61
N SER A 215 -7.67 -4.68 -3.41
CA SER A 215 -8.45 -3.45 -3.27
C SER A 215 -9.95 -3.74 -3.37
N ARG A 216 -10.38 -4.39 -4.45
CA ARG A 216 -11.81 -4.70 -4.68
C ARG A 216 -12.41 -5.70 -3.69
N SER A 217 -11.70 -6.80 -3.37
CA SER A 217 -12.26 -7.88 -2.56
C SER A 217 -12.28 -7.60 -1.07
N ARG A 218 -11.41 -6.71 -0.58
CA ARG A 218 -11.25 -6.40 0.85
C ARG A 218 -11.59 -4.96 1.20
N ASN A 219 -12.02 -4.15 0.24
CA ASN A 219 -12.13 -2.69 0.40
C ASN A 219 -10.82 -2.09 0.95
N LEU A 220 -9.68 -2.64 0.50
CA LEU A 220 -8.36 -2.21 0.94
C LEU A 220 -7.96 -0.95 0.20
N THR A 221 -7.67 0.11 0.93
CA THR A 221 -7.07 1.32 0.36
C THR A 221 -5.65 1.01 -0.10
N VAL A 222 -5.29 1.39 -1.33
CA VAL A 222 -3.95 1.15 -1.88
C VAL A 222 -3.34 2.46 -2.33
N PHE A 223 -2.14 2.79 -1.84
CA PHE A 223 -1.36 3.94 -2.29
C PHE A 223 0.00 3.47 -2.79
N PHE A 224 0.22 3.54 -4.11
CA PHE A 224 1.42 2.98 -4.72
C PHE A 224 2.17 3.98 -5.60
N VAL A 225 3.49 3.86 -5.60
CA VAL A 225 4.36 4.56 -6.55
C VAL A 225 4.55 3.70 -7.79
N SER A 226 4.39 4.30 -8.97
CA SER A 226 4.71 3.64 -10.24
C SER A 226 5.52 4.56 -11.14
N HIS A 227 6.45 3.95 -11.90
CA HIS A 227 7.11 4.57 -13.04
C HIS A 227 6.43 4.25 -14.37
N HIS A 228 5.48 3.32 -14.36
CA HIS A 228 4.72 2.92 -15.54
C HIS A 228 3.39 3.67 -15.55
N VAL A 229 3.22 4.50 -16.56
CA VAL A 229 1.98 5.27 -16.78
C VAL A 229 0.78 4.33 -16.93
N GLU A 230 0.98 3.23 -17.63
CA GLU A 230 -0.03 2.21 -17.88
C GLU A 230 -0.55 1.60 -16.57
N HIS A 231 0.33 1.35 -15.58
CA HIS A 231 -0.09 0.88 -14.26
C HIS A 231 -0.94 1.92 -13.51
N ALA A 232 -0.58 3.21 -13.59
CA ALA A 232 -1.36 4.27 -12.96
C ALA A 232 -2.76 4.38 -13.58
N LEU A 233 -2.86 4.29 -14.90
CA LEU A 233 -4.14 4.37 -15.63
C LEU A 233 -5.04 3.15 -15.38
N HIS A 234 -4.45 1.95 -15.29
CA HIS A 234 -5.22 0.71 -15.24
C HIS A 234 -5.61 0.28 -13.82
N TYR A 235 -4.74 0.54 -12.83
CA TYR A 235 -4.89 0.01 -11.47
C TYR A 235 -5.27 1.05 -10.42
N ALA A 236 -5.24 2.35 -10.77
CA ALA A 236 -5.64 3.40 -9.83
C ALA A 236 -6.99 4.01 -10.21
N ASP A 237 -7.74 4.44 -9.20
CA ASP A 237 -8.94 5.27 -9.34
C ASP A 237 -8.55 6.75 -9.51
N ARG A 238 -7.41 7.15 -8.93
CA ARG A 238 -6.92 8.53 -8.88
C ARG A 238 -5.40 8.57 -9.01
N ILE A 239 -4.91 9.59 -9.67
CA ILE A 239 -3.47 9.79 -9.94
C ILE A 239 -3.02 11.08 -9.29
N LEU A 240 -1.99 10.99 -8.47
CA LEU A 240 -1.26 12.12 -7.90
C LEU A 240 0.08 12.25 -8.60
N GLY A 241 0.48 13.46 -8.96
CA GLY A 241 1.74 13.71 -9.65
C GLY A 241 2.64 14.68 -8.91
N LEU A 242 3.84 14.22 -8.55
CA LEU A 242 4.85 15.03 -7.88
C LEU A 242 5.89 15.53 -8.89
N ARG A 243 5.99 16.85 -9.05
CA ARG A 243 6.93 17.52 -9.95
C ARG A 243 7.47 18.79 -9.30
N SER A 244 8.76 19.07 -9.49
CA SER A 244 9.40 20.27 -8.95
C SER A 244 9.19 20.47 -7.44
N SER A 245 9.20 19.39 -6.67
CA SER A 245 8.95 19.37 -5.21
C SER A 245 7.53 19.71 -4.78
N GLU A 246 6.55 19.73 -5.68
CA GLU A 246 5.15 20.07 -5.40
C GLU A 246 4.20 19.03 -6.00
N LEU A 247 3.00 18.92 -5.43
CA LEU A 247 1.91 18.13 -6.00
C LEU A 247 1.27 18.97 -7.12
N GLN A 248 1.54 18.61 -8.39
CA GLN A 248 1.06 19.38 -9.54
C GLN A 248 -0.07 18.69 -10.30
N LEU A 249 -0.31 17.41 -10.02
CA LEU A 249 -1.41 16.65 -10.61
C LEU A 249 -2.20 15.98 -9.48
N ASP A 250 -3.52 16.08 -9.58
CA ASP A 250 -4.47 15.41 -8.71
C ASP A 250 -5.76 15.23 -9.52
N SER A 251 -5.92 14.05 -10.12
CA SER A 251 -7.00 13.77 -11.06
C SER A 251 -7.51 12.33 -10.97
N ALA A 252 -8.75 12.11 -11.40
CA ALA A 252 -9.26 10.77 -11.58
C ALA A 252 -8.54 10.08 -12.75
N SER A 253 -8.20 8.79 -12.62
CA SER A 253 -7.43 8.07 -13.64
C SER A 253 -8.13 8.06 -15.01
N HIS A 254 -9.46 7.95 -15.03
CA HIS A 254 -10.26 7.95 -16.25
C HIS A 254 -10.29 9.30 -17.01
N SER A 255 -9.89 10.40 -16.39
CA SER A 255 -9.75 11.70 -17.02
C SER A 255 -8.38 11.95 -17.66
N GLU A 256 -7.43 11.04 -17.42
CA GLU A 256 -6.07 11.14 -17.91
C GLU A 256 -5.81 10.20 -19.10
N SER A 257 -4.81 10.56 -19.91
CA SER A 257 -4.31 9.74 -21.01
C SER A 257 -2.85 9.36 -20.82
N ALA A 258 -2.40 8.31 -21.49
CA ALA A 258 -0.98 7.96 -21.47
C ALA A 258 -0.09 9.08 -22.03
N ALA A 259 -0.61 9.88 -22.98
CA ALA A 259 0.12 11.01 -23.53
C ALA A 259 0.28 12.14 -22.50
N SER A 260 -0.80 12.57 -21.82
CA SER A 260 -0.76 13.62 -20.81
C SER A 260 0.16 13.25 -19.64
N LEU A 261 0.12 11.99 -19.18
CA LEU A 261 0.96 11.54 -18.10
C LEU A 261 2.45 11.41 -18.50
N ARG A 262 2.75 11.04 -19.77
CA ARG A 262 4.15 11.01 -20.25
C ARG A 262 4.75 12.40 -20.32
N GLU A 263 3.98 13.42 -20.71
CA GLU A 263 4.43 14.81 -20.66
C GLU A 263 4.75 15.27 -19.24
N PHE A 264 4.08 14.71 -18.24
CA PHE A 264 4.35 15.02 -16.84
C PHE A 264 5.73 14.51 -16.36
N TYR A 265 6.29 13.47 -17.00
CA TYR A 265 7.63 12.93 -16.69
C TYR A 265 8.76 13.67 -17.44
N ALA A 266 8.43 14.40 -18.49
CA ALA A 266 9.38 15.21 -19.24
C ALA A 266 9.76 16.49 -18.46
#